data_98331a5197deebf320b71751ce55244c
#
_entry.id   98331a5197deebf320b71751ce55244c
#
_cell.length_a   1.000
_cell.length_b   1.000
_cell.length_c   1.000
_cell.angle_alpha   90.00
_cell.angle_beta   90.00
_cell.angle_gamma   90.00
#
_symmetry.space_group_name_H-M   'P 1'
#
loop_
_entity.id
_entity.type
_entity.pdbx_description
1 polymer ?
#
loop_
_entity_poly.entity_id
_entity_poly.type
_entity_poly.pdbx_seq_one_letter_code
_entity_poly.pdbx_strand_id
1 'polypeptide(L)'
;PELRDMYIDVGATSRAEVKQRVGDVAQFWPSFSAQGNAWFSPNMDDRAGCIALAQLLKDLQGVEIKHELYAVFTTQEEVGVRGARTSAYAVDPEIAIALDVTLTGDTPYPRPVMDVAMGRGVAIKVQDSGMISHVGLNRALIAVAEAEGVPYQLEVLTGGTTDAFAMQTTRAGVPASCLSF
;
A
#
# COMPACT_ATOMS: atom_id res chain seq x y z
N PRO A 1 25.52 5.93 -0.17
CA PRO A 1 26.02 4.68 -0.75
C PRO A 1 25.05 4.19 -1.81
N GLU A 2 25.57 3.72 -2.93
CA GLU A 2 24.76 3.06 -3.94
C GLU A 2 24.55 1.59 -3.56
N LEU A 3 23.52 0.94 -4.10
CA LEU A 3 23.22 -0.46 -3.79
C LEU A 3 24.42 -1.39 -4.02
N ARG A 4 25.24 -1.10 -5.03
CA ARG A 4 26.47 -1.84 -5.34
C ARG A 4 27.58 -1.71 -4.28
N ASP A 5 27.49 -0.69 -3.42
CA ASP A 5 28.46 -0.43 -2.35
C ASP A 5 28.03 -1.11 -1.02
N MET A 6 26.84 -1.73 -1.01
CA MET A 6 26.32 -2.39 0.17
C MET A 6 26.77 -3.83 0.21
N TYR A 7 27.05 -4.33 1.41
CA TYR A 7 27.38 -5.72 1.68
C TYR A 7 26.76 -6.17 3.00
N ILE A 8 26.60 -7.47 3.13
CA ILE A 8 26.12 -8.11 4.36
C ILE A 8 27.27 -8.94 4.90
N ASP A 9 27.76 -8.59 6.09
CA ASP A 9 28.74 -9.38 6.81
C ASP A 9 28.03 -10.55 7.49
N VAL A 10 28.38 -11.76 7.08
CA VAL A 10 27.85 -13.01 7.63
C VAL A 10 28.81 -13.68 8.61
N GLY A 11 29.89 -12.99 9.01
CA GLY A 11 30.92 -13.51 9.93
C GLY A 11 31.82 -14.60 9.35
N ALA A 12 31.78 -14.81 8.02
CA ALA A 12 32.62 -15.81 7.36
C ALA A 12 34.06 -15.30 7.17
N THR A 13 35.04 -16.15 7.43
CA THR A 13 36.47 -15.83 7.23
C THR A 13 37.02 -16.32 5.90
N SER A 14 36.23 -17.15 5.20
CA SER A 14 36.57 -17.66 3.88
C SER A 14 35.33 -17.86 3.03
N ARG A 15 35.51 -17.89 1.70
CA ARG A 15 34.39 -18.15 0.77
C ARG A 15 33.73 -19.52 1.01
N ALA A 16 34.42 -20.49 1.47
CA ALA A 16 33.91 -21.83 1.75
C ALA A 16 32.91 -21.85 2.92
N GLU A 17 33.01 -20.89 3.82
CA GLU A 17 32.08 -20.74 4.96
C GLU A 17 30.80 -20.00 4.64
N VAL A 18 30.74 -19.31 3.49
CA VAL A 18 29.55 -18.59 3.06
C VAL A 18 28.50 -19.58 2.59
N LYS A 19 27.39 -19.67 3.32
CA LYS A 19 26.26 -20.57 3.01
C LYS A 19 25.25 -19.92 2.06
N GLN A 20 25.23 -18.59 2.02
CA GLN A 20 24.32 -17.78 1.21
C GLN A 20 24.68 -17.88 -0.28
N ARG A 21 23.67 -17.83 -1.13
CA ARG A 21 23.80 -17.94 -2.59
C ARG A 21 23.28 -16.67 -3.27
N VAL A 22 23.72 -16.46 -4.50
CA VAL A 22 23.13 -15.42 -5.34
C VAL A 22 21.64 -15.74 -5.56
N GLY A 23 20.78 -14.78 -5.22
CA GLY A 23 19.32 -14.93 -5.26
C GLY A 23 18.69 -15.19 -3.89
N ASP A 24 19.48 -15.48 -2.86
CA ASP A 24 18.95 -15.53 -1.49
C ASP A 24 18.51 -14.11 -1.08
N VAL A 25 17.40 -14.03 -0.35
CA VAL A 25 16.86 -12.77 0.14
C VAL A 25 17.41 -12.44 1.52
N ALA A 26 17.56 -11.14 1.78
CA ALA A 26 17.89 -10.63 3.11
C ALA A 26 16.86 -9.58 3.52
N GLN A 27 16.58 -9.50 4.80
CA GLN A 27 15.71 -8.48 5.38
C GLN A 27 16.24 -8.02 6.72
N PHE A 28 15.84 -6.85 7.16
CA PHE A 28 16.11 -6.42 8.52
C PHE A 28 15.38 -7.32 9.51
N TRP A 29 15.99 -7.52 10.68
CA TRP A 29 15.36 -8.29 11.74
C TRP A 29 13.99 -7.69 12.07
N PRO A 30 12.90 -8.46 12.01
CA PRO A 30 11.57 -7.94 12.29
C PRO A 30 11.50 -7.53 13.76
N SER A 31 11.18 -6.26 13.98
CA SER A 31 10.95 -5.71 15.32
C SER A 31 9.66 -4.89 15.27
N PHE A 32 8.88 -4.95 16.33
CA PHE A 32 7.69 -4.13 16.50
C PHE A 32 7.84 -3.33 17.79
N SER A 33 7.52 -2.06 17.73
CA SER A 33 7.43 -1.21 18.90
C SER A 33 6.22 -0.26 18.80
N ALA A 34 5.64 0.04 19.95
CA ALA A 34 4.58 1.03 20.08
C ALA A 34 5.09 2.16 20.98
N GLN A 35 4.96 3.40 20.51
CA GLN A 35 5.33 4.61 21.28
C GLN A 35 4.18 5.60 21.19
N GLY A 36 3.51 5.82 22.31
CA GLY A 36 2.28 6.61 22.30
C GLY A 36 1.23 6.00 21.37
N ASN A 37 0.77 6.76 20.40
CA ASN A 37 -0.21 6.33 19.40
C ASN A 37 0.42 5.86 18.08
N ALA A 38 1.73 5.71 18.04
CA ALA A 38 2.45 5.30 16.84
C ALA A 38 3.03 3.89 16.96
N TRP A 39 2.99 3.16 15.85
CA TRP A 39 3.58 1.83 15.70
C TRP A 39 4.76 1.89 14.74
N PHE A 40 5.79 1.17 15.08
CA PHE A 40 7.04 1.11 14.32
C PHE A 40 7.40 -0.35 14.05
N SER A 41 7.58 -0.68 12.79
CA SER A 41 8.07 -1.99 12.37
C SER A 41 8.68 -1.88 10.97
N PRO A 42 9.70 -2.68 10.63
CA PRO A 42 10.09 -2.86 9.24
C PRO A 42 8.93 -3.39 8.40
N ASN A 43 8.86 -2.94 7.17
CA ASN A 43 7.87 -3.40 6.18
C ASN A 43 6.41 -3.13 6.60
N MET A 44 6.16 -2.01 7.29
CA MET A 44 4.79 -1.51 7.48
C MET A 44 4.16 -1.19 6.11
N ASP A 45 4.95 -0.83 5.17
CA ASP A 45 4.70 -0.81 3.75
C ASP A 45 4.92 -2.22 3.16
N ASP A 46 3.89 -2.95 2.67
CA ASP A 46 2.49 -2.62 3.03
C ASP A 46 1.86 -3.75 3.87
N ARG A 47 2.47 -4.10 4.98
CA ARG A 47 1.86 -5.03 5.94
C ARG A 47 0.67 -4.41 6.66
N ALA A 48 0.62 -3.07 6.75
CA ALA A 48 -0.50 -2.37 7.34
C ALA A 48 -1.77 -2.58 6.52
N GLY A 49 -1.72 -2.41 5.20
CA GLY A 49 -2.83 -2.70 4.31
C GLY A 49 -3.21 -4.18 4.28
N CYS A 50 -2.22 -5.08 4.35
CA CYS A 50 -2.51 -6.50 4.48
C CYS A 50 -3.32 -6.83 5.75
N ILE A 51 -2.99 -6.21 6.89
CA ILE A 51 -3.71 -6.38 8.15
C ILE A 51 -5.12 -5.78 8.04
N ALA A 52 -5.24 -4.59 7.46
CA ALA A 52 -6.55 -3.94 7.25
C ALA A 52 -7.46 -4.80 6.37
N LEU A 53 -6.94 -5.33 5.27
CA LEU A 53 -7.68 -6.23 4.38
C LEU A 53 -8.08 -7.53 5.07
N ALA A 54 -7.19 -8.13 5.84
CA ALA A 54 -7.49 -9.34 6.61
C ALA A 54 -8.56 -9.08 7.68
N GLN A 55 -8.52 -7.92 8.35
CA GLN A 55 -9.54 -7.53 9.32
C GLN A 55 -10.89 -7.30 8.62
N LEU A 56 -10.91 -6.61 7.48
CA LEU A 56 -12.11 -6.41 6.67
C LEU A 56 -12.77 -7.76 6.32
N LEU A 57 -12.00 -8.74 5.84
CA LEU A 57 -12.54 -10.07 5.53
C LEU A 57 -13.14 -10.76 6.76
N LYS A 58 -12.53 -10.56 7.92
CA LYS A 58 -13.04 -11.10 9.18
C LYS A 58 -14.34 -10.41 9.60
N ASP A 59 -14.43 -9.09 9.46
CA ASP A 59 -15.60 -8.31 9.80
C ASP A 59 -16.79 -8.59 8.88
N LEU A 60 -16.52 -8.99 7.63
CA LEU A 60 -17.54 -9.38 6.66
C LEU A 60 -18.05 -10.83 6.83
N GLN A 61 -17.51 -11.61 7.77
CA GLN A 61 -18.00 -12.96 8.01
C GLN A 61 -19.47 -12.94 8.48
N GLY A 62 -20.32 -13.60 7.71
CA GLY A 62 -21.77 -13.65 8.00
C GLY A 62 -22.54 -12.41 7.56
N VAL A 63 -21.88 -11.44 6.95
CA VAL A 63 -22.55 -10.28 6.34
C VAL A 63 -22.96 -10.64 4.91
N GLU A 64 -24.23 -10.42 4.59
CA GLU A 64 -24.72 -10.56 3.22
C GLU A 64 -24.24 -9.37 2.38
N ILE A 65 -23.34 -9.62 1.41
CA ILE A 65 -22.87 -8.64 0.45
C ILE A 65 -23.56 -8.89 -0.88
N LYS A 66 -24.06 -7.80 -1.51
CA LYS A 66 -24.80 -7.87 -2.79
C LYS A 66 -23.88 -8.02 -4.02
N HIS A 67 -22.59 -7.86 -3.83
CA HIS A 67 -21.58 -7.89 -4.88
C HIS A 67 -20.55 -8.96 -4.61
N GLU A 68 -19.88 -9.44 -5.63
CA GLU A 68 -18.69 -10.27 -5.45
C GLU A 68 -17.54 -9.37 -4.96
N LEU A 69 -16.88 -9.81 -3.90
CA LEU A 69 -15.72 -9.13 -3.33
C LEU A 69 -14.48 -10.03 -3.47
N TYR A 70 -13.48 -9.50 -4.12
CA TYR A 70 -12.18 -10.14 -4.28
C TYR A 70 -11.16 -9.41 -3.40
N ALA A 71 -10.67 -10.07 -2.37
CA ALA A 71 -9.55 -9.58 -1.57
C ALA A 71 -8.25 -10.20 -2.10
N VAL A 72 -7.35 -9.36 -2.57
CA VAL A 72 -6.14 -9.78 -3.25
C VAL A 72 -4.92 -9.26 -2.50
N PHE A 73 -4.04 -10.16 -2.10
CA PHE A 73 -2.73 -9.83 -1.57
C PHE A 73 -1.72 -9.96 -2.69
N THR A 74 -1.27 -8.85 -3.21
CA THR A 74 -0.39 -8.80 -4.38
C THR A 74 1.06 -9.10 -4.02
N THR A 75 1.83 -9.52 -4.99
CA THR A 75 3.27 -9.72 -4.87
C THR A 75 4.02 -8.72 -5.73
N GLN A 76 5.23 -8.34 -5.30
CA GLN A 76 6.12 -7.47 -6.08
C GLN A 76 5.50 -6.11 -6.45
N GLU A 77 4.81 -5.50 -5.50
CA GLU A 77 4.30 -4.14 -5.65
C GLU A 77 5.47 -3.15 -5.81
N GLU A 78 6.45 -3.17 -4.91
CA GLU A 78 7.62 -2.29 -4.80
C GLU A 78 8.55 -2.27 -6.03
N VAL A 79 8.39 -3.23 -6.92
CA VAL A 79 9.21 -3.38 -8.13
C VAL A 79 8.39 -3.24 -9.41
N GLY A 80 7.26 -2.57 -9.33
CA GLY A 80 6.44 -2.18 -10.48
C GLY A 80 5.03 -2.77 -10.52
N VAL A 81 4.35 -2.85 -9.37
CA VAL A 81 2.93 -3.25 -9.21
C VAL A 81 2.58 -4.54 -9.96
N ARG A 82 3.51 -5.51 -9.93
CA ARG A 82 3.48 -6.66 -10.82
C ARG A 82 2.32 -7.61 -10.53
N GLY A 83 2.10 -7.91 -9.25
CA GLY A 83 1.00 -8.77 -8.81
C GLY A 83 -0.36 -8.17 -9.14
N ALA A 84 -0.53 -6.87 -8.95
CA ALA A 84 -1.77 -6.18 -9.28
C ALA A 84 -2.11 -6.23 -10.77
N ARG A 85 -1.11 -6.14 -11.65
CA ARG A 85 -1.34 -6.27 -13.12
C ARG A 85 -1.96 -7.60 -13.49
N THR A 86 -1.44 -8.68 -12.92
CA THR A 86 -1.90 -10.03 -13.25
C THR A 86 -3.22 -10.37 -12.57
N SER A 87 -3.38 -9.99 -11.32
CA SER A 87 -4.61 -10.25 -10.57
C SER A 87 -5.80 -9.44 -11.09
N ALA A 88 -5.61 -8.14 -11.35
CA ALA A 88 -6.66 -7.32 -11.92
C ALA A 88 -7.10 -7.80 -13.32
N TYR A 89 -6.13 -8.26 -14.13
CA TYR A 89 -6.46 -8.85 -15.43
C TYR A 89 -7.29 -10.14 -15.29
N ALA A 90 -6.97 -10.99 -14.31
CA ALA A 90 -7.66 -12.26 -14.08
C ALA A 90 -9.06 -12.09 -13.48
N VAL A 91 -9.18 -11.18 -12.48
CA VAL A 91 -10.44 -10.89 -11.78
C VAL A 91 -11.40 -10.10 -12.67
N ASP A 92 -10.90 -9.18 -13.50
CA ASP A 92 -11.69 -8.29 -14.36
C ASP A 92 -12.74 -7.48 -13.55
N PRO A 93 -12.33 -6.70 -12.55
CA PRO A 93 -13.26 -6.07 -11.62
C PRO A 93 -13.98 -4.88 -12.27
N GLU A 94 -15.21 -4.60 -11.85
CA GLU A 94 -15.94 -3.39 -12.24
C GLU A 94 -15.46 -2.14 -11.48
N ILE A 95 -14.94 -2.32 -10.27
CA ILE A 95 -14.38 -1.28 -9.41
C ILE A 95 -13.16 -1.87 -8.69
N ALA A 96 -12.13 -1.08 -8.51
CA ALA A 96 -10.93 -1.49 -7.79
C ALA A 96 -10.51 -0.44 -6.73
N ILE A 97 -10.12 -0.92 -5.56
CA ILE A 97 -9.59 -0.08 -4.47
C ILE A 97 -8.30 -0.71 -3.98
N ALA A 98 -7.20 0.02 -4.04
CA ALA A 98 -5.98 -0.37 -3.36
C ALA A 98 -6.00 0.09 -1.90
N LEU A 99 -5.40 -0.71 -1.03
CA LEU A 99 -5.02 -0.31 0.32
C LEU A 99 -3.51 -0.19 0.32
N ASP A 100 -2.97 0.89 0.82
CA ASP A 100 -1.54 1.14 0.82
C ASP A 100 -1.16 2.12 1.93
N VAL A 101 0.12 2.30 2.18
CA VAL A 101 0.61 3.37 3.05
C VAL A 101 0.92 4.62 2.24
N THR A 102 1.13 5.74 2.90
CA THR A 102 1.58 6.96 2.24
C THR A 102 2.59 7.72 3.08
N LEU A 103 3.23 8.70 2.46
CA LEU A 103 4.09 9.65 3.16
C LEU A 103 3.23 10.67 3.91
N THR A 104 3.83 11.31 4.91
CA THR A 104 3.19 12.37 5.68
C THR A 104 3.94 13.69 5.55
N GLY A 105 3.19 14.78 5.51
CA GLY A 105 3.72 16.14 5.40
C GLY A 105 4.06 16.79 6.75
N ASP A 106 3.73 16.16 7.88
CA ASP A 106 3.93 16.71 9.23
C ASP A 106 5.26 16.28 9.87
N THR A 107 6.19 15.80 9.08
CA THR A 107 7.58 15.55 9.51
C THR A 107 8.45 16.81 9.34
N PRO A 108 9.55 16.95 10.08
CA PRO A 108 10.54 18.00 9.81
C PRO A 108 11.09 17.88 8.38
N TYR A 109 10.96 18.97 7.59
CA TYR A 109 11.43 19.04 6.20
C TYR A 109 10.85 17.95 5.28
N PRO A 110 9.50 17.83 5.18
CA PRO A 110 8.89 16.77 4.39
C PRO A 110 9.25 16.86 2.92
N ARG A 111 9.50 15.73 2.29
CA ARG A 111 9.72 15.60 0.85
C ARG A 111 9.02 14.34 0.34
N PRO A 112 8.00 14.45 -0.51
CA PRO A 112 7.40 15.68 -1.05
C PRO A 112 6.65 16.51 0.00
N VAL A 113 6.41 17.78 -0.32
CA VAL A 113 5.49 18.63 0.47
C VAL A 113 4.06 18.17 0.17
N MET A 114 3.31 17.82 1.22
CA MET A 114 1.92 17.35 1.07
C MET A 114 1.12 17.67 2.34
N ASP A 115 -0.20 17.68 2.21
CA ASP A 115 -1.10 18.03 3.32
C ASP A 115 -1.48 16.83 4.22
N VAL A 116 -1.15 15.61 3.81
CA VAL A 116 -1.43 14.42 4.62
C VAL A 116 -0.66 14.50 5.93
N ALA A 117 -1.34 14.24 7.02
CA ALA A 117 -0.78 14.27 8.36
C ALA A 117 -1.25 13.08 9.19
N MET A 118 -0.39 12.58 10.07
CA MET A 118 -0.70 11.46 10.96
C MET A 118 -1.88 11.80 11.88
N GLY A 119 -2.73 10.82 12.13
CA GLY A 119 -3.86 10.95 13.03
C GLY A 119 -5.07 11.73 12.48
N ARG A 120 -5.02 12.17 11.22
CA ARG A 120 -6.15 12.87 10.58
C ARG A 120 -7.11 11.94 9.80
N GLY A 121 -6.97 10.65 9.98
CA GLY A 121 -7.83 9.67 9.31
C GLY A 121 -7.23 9.16 8.01
N VAL A 122 -7.98 8.28 7.35
CA VAL A 122 -7.58 7.65 6.09
C VAL A 122 -7.40 8.69 4.97
N ALA A 123 -6.35 8.55 4.18
CA ALA A 123 -6.12 9.41 3.04
C ALA A 123 -6.76 8.79 1.78
N ILE A 124 -7.73 9.50 1.20
CA ILE A 124 -8.36 9.13 -0.07
C ILE A 124 -7.51 9.74 -1.18
N LYS A 125 -6.85 8.91 -1.95
CA LYS A 125 -5.93 9.34 -2.99
C LYS A 125 -6.67 10.00 -4.15
N VAL A 126 -6.30 11.25 -4.44
CA VAL A 126 -6.78 12.00 -5.60
C VAL A 126 -5.89 11.74 -6.79
N GLN A 127 -4.58 11.79 -6.56
CA GLN A 127 -3.57 11.63 -7.60
C GLN A 127 -2.26 11.13 -7.01
N ASP A 128 -1.54 10.33 -7.78
CA ASP A 128 -0.12 10.05 -7.59
C ASP A 128 0.64 10.17 -8.94
N SER A 129 1.90 9.71 -9.00
CA SER A 129 2.69 9.84 -10.25
C SER A 129 2.22 8.92 -11.38
N GLY A 130 1.47 7.87 -11.08
CA GLY A 130 0.98 6.89 -12.06
C GLY A 130 -0.52 7.00 -12.36
N MET A 131 -1.29 7.61 -11.46
CA MET A 131 -2.74 7.52 -11.48
C MET A 131 -3.41 8.85 -11.10
N ILE A 132 -4.54 9.12 -11.75
CA ILE A 132 -5.59 10.02 -11.23
C ILE A 132 -6.77 9.14 -10.87
N SER A 133 -7.20 9.18 -9.62
CA SER A 133 -8.31 8.35 -9.13
C SER A 133 -9.62 8.69 -9.81
N HIS A 134 -10.49 7.71 -9.94
CA HIS A 134 -11.80 7.91 -10.54
C HIS A 134 -12.67 8.83 -9.65
N VAL A 135 -13.07 9.97 -10.17
CA VAL A 135 -13.77 11.05 -9.42
C VAL A 135 -15.06 10.57 -8.77
N GLY A 136 -15.85 9.77 -9.49
CA GLY A 136 -17.10 9.20 -8.96
C GLY A 136 -16.87 8.25 -7.80
N LEU A 137 -15.82 7.41 -7.89
CA LEU A 137 -15.45 6.50 -6.81
C LEU A 137 -14.96 7.28 -5.58
N ASN A 138 -14.09 8.28 -5.74
CA ASN A 138 -13.66 9.12 -4.63
C ASN A 138 -14.82 9.84 -3.94
N ARG A 139 -15.79 10.36 -4.72
CA ARG A 139 -17.01 10.97 -4.14
C ARG A 139 -17.81 9.97 -3.32
N ALA A 140 -17.93 8.73 -3.78
CA ALA A 140 -18.63 7.68 -3.03
C ALA A 140 -17.88 7.33 -1.74
N LEU A 141 -16.55 7.20 -1.77
CA LEU A 141 -15.72 6.95 -0.59
C LEU A 141 -15.85 8.09 0.44
N ILE A 142 -15.80 9.33 -0.01
CA ILE A 142 -16.01 10.52 0.84
C ILE A 142 -17.41 10.50 1.46
N ALA A 143 -18.44 10.26 0.68
CA ALA A 143 -19.82 10.22 1.18
C ALA A 143 -20.02 9.13 2.24
N VAL A 144 -19.39 7.96 2.06
CA VAL A 144 -19.40 6.89 3.08
C VAL A 144 -18.65 7.33 4.32
N ALA A 145 -17.46 7.91 4.19
CA ALA A 145 -16.69 8.39 5.33
C ALA A 145 -17.47 9.44 6.15
N GLU A 146 -18.13 10.39 5.48
CA GLU A 146 -18.97 11.40 6.12
C GLU A 146 -20.20 10.78 6.81
N ALA A 147 -20.88 9.84 6.17
CA ALA A 147 -22.07 9.20 6.72
C ALA A 147 -21.75 8.35 7.96
N GLU A 148 -20.61 7.69 7.96
CA GLU A 148 -20.16 6.82 9.06
C GLU A 148 -19.31 7.56 10.10
N GLY A 149 -19.06 8.86 9.92
CA GLY A 149 -18.23 9.66 10.81
C GLY A 149 -16.76 9.22 10.84
N VAL A 150 -16.25 8.63 9.76
CA VAL A 150 -14.86 8.20 9.63
C VAL A 150 -14.01 9.40 9.23
N PRO A 151 -12.99 9.78 10.03
CA PRO A 151 -12.07 10.85 9.65
C PRO A 151 -11.33 10.49 8.37
N TYR A 152 -11.25 11.45 7.46
CA TYR A 152 -10.52 11.28 6.21
C TYR A 152 -9.80 12.56 5.81
N GLN A 153 -8.86 12.42 4.90
CA GLN A 153 -8.15 13.52 4.25
C GLN A 153 -7.95 13.20 2.77
N LEU A 154 -7.62 14.20 1.96
CA LEU A 154 -7.36 14.01 0.54
C LEU A 154 -5.85 13.96 0.30
N GLU A 155 -5.42 13.06 -0.57
CA GLU A 155 -4.00 12.84 -0.87
C GLU A 155 -3.68 13.20 -2.32
N VAL A 156 -2.65 14.03 -2.47
CA VAL A 156 -1.93 14.24 -3.74
C VAL A 156 -0.47 13.95 -3.49
N LEU A 157 0.03 12.88 -4.11
CA LEU A 157 1.40 12.42 -3.98
C LEU A 157 2.13 12.65 -5.31
N THR A 158 3.22 13.43 -5.28
CA THR A 158 3.96 13.76 -6.51
C THR A 158 5.02 12.73 -6.90
N GLY A 159 5.21 11.71 -6.10
CA GLY A 159 6.16 10.60 -6.34
C GLY A 159 5.58 9.27 -5.90
N GLY A 160 5.97 8.18 -6.55
CA GLY A 160 5.43 6.86 -6.26
C GLY A 160 4.03 6.63 -6.88
N THR A 161 3.58 5.41 -6.78
CA THR A 161 2.24 4.97 -7.19
C THR A 161 1.87 3.74 -6.37
N THR A 162 0.68 3.20 -6.54
CA THR A 162 0.16 2.05 -5.83
C THR A 162 -0.39 1.00 -6.81
N ASP A 163 -0.83 -0.12 -6.31
CA ASP A 163 -1.51 -1.15 -7.09
C ASP A 163 -2.73 -0.61 -7.87
N ALA A 164 -3.35 0.48 -7.40
CA ALA A 164 -4.46 1.13 -8.09
C ALA A 164 -4.12 1.58 -9.51
N PHE A 165 -2.87 1.98 -9.78
CA PHE A 165 -2.41 2.31 -11.12
C PHE A 165 -2.52 1.11 -12.07
N ALA A 166 -2.08 -0.07 -11.64
CA ALA A 166 -2.16 -1.27 -12.45
C ALA A 166 -3.62 -1.71 -12.66
N MET A 167 -4.43 -1.62 -11.62
CA MET A 167 -5.85 -1.94 -11.69
C MET A 167 -6.61 -0.99 -12.62
N GLN A 168 -6.35 0.33 -12.55
CA GLN A 168 -6.99 1.34 -13.40
C GLN A 168 -6.76 1.07 -14.88
N THR A 169 -5.58 0.57 -15.24
CA THR A 169 -5.17 0.37 -16.64
C THR A 169 -5.40 -1.04 -17.15
N THR A 170 -6.06 -1.90 -16.36
CA THR A 170 -6.34 -3.28 -16.79
C THR A 170 -7.45 -3.31 -17.83
N ARG A 171 -7.36 -4.23 -18.80
CA ARG A 171 -8.34 -4.46 -19.86
C ARG A 171 -8.78 -3.17 -20.57
N ALA A 172 -10.06 -2.84 -20.50
CA ALA A 172 -10.62 -1.61 -21.09
C ALA A 172 -10.56 -0.39 -20.15
N GLY A 173 -9.98 -0.55 -19.00
CA GLY A 173 -9.93 0.44 -17.92
C GLY A 173 -10.97 0.18 -16.84
N VAL A 174 -10.59 0.39 -15.58
CA VAL A 174 -11.42 0.15 -14.40
C VAL A 174 -11.41 1.40 -13.52
N PRO A 175 -12.59 1.86 -13.04
CA PRO A 175 -12.62 2.88 -12.00
C PRO A 175 -11.83 2.44 -10.77
N ALA A 176 -10.74 3.14 -10.48
CA ALA A 176 -9.86 2.78 -9.37
C ALA A 176 -9.59 3.97 -8.45
N SER A 177 -9.32 3.67 -7.20
CA SER A 177 -8.87 4.59 -6.17
C SER A 177 -7.93 3.87 -5.20
N CYS A 178 -7.33 4.63 -4.28
CA CYS A 178 -6.53 4.10 -3.20
C CYS A 178 -6.94 4.74 -1.87
N LEU A 179 -7.00 3.94 -0.82
CA LEU A 179 -7.10 4.37 0.56
C LEU A 179 -5.74 4.16 1.22
N SER A 180 -5.11 5.26 1.64
CA SER A 180 -3.78 5.24 2.25
C SER A 180 -3.86 5.56 3.75
N PHE A 181 -2.94 4.98 4.53
CA PHE A 181 -2.85 5.16 5.99
C PHE A 181 -1.41 5.19 6.48
#